data_cfda27008631cc21823cb37a510f9f47
#
_entry.id   cfda27008631cc21823cb37a510f9f47
#
_cell.length_a   1.000
_cell.length_b   1.000
_cell.length_c   1.000
_cell.angle_alpha   90.00
_cell.angle_beta   90.00
_cell.angle_gamma   90.00
#
_symmetry.space_group_name_H-M   'P 1'
#
loop_
_entity.id
_entity.type
_entity.pdbx_description
1 polymer ?
#
loop_
_entity_poly.entity_id
_entity_poly.type
_entity_poly.pdbx_seq_one_letter_code
_entity_poly.pdbx_strand_id
1 'polypeptide(L)'
;MTKDQVTLKDVEAASKRLAGVVHKTPLESSHIFSEMAGYEVLLKLENMQRTGSFKVRGASNCIQTLTKEQQAHGVIAASAGNHAQGVALGAQAAGIKATIVMPEGAPLAKVEATKGYGAEVVLKGGVYDEASAEAVRLQKETGATLVHAFDDPAVIAGQGTIGLEILACWQVGRNSGSTNDC
;
A
#
# COMPACT_ATOMS: atom_id res chain seq x y z
N MET A 1 -20.92 12.21 13.17
CA MET A 1 -19.86 11.34 12.65
C MET A 1 -19.23 12.09 11.49
N THR A 2 -17.97 12.46 11.59
CA THR A 2 -17.24 13.13 10.52
C THR A 2 -17.13 12.18 9.33
N LYS A 3 -17.34 12.71 8.13
CA LYS A 3 -17.44 11.96 6.85
C LYS A 3 -16.17 11.15 6.48
N ASP A 4 -15.09 11.30 7.27
CA ASP A 4 -13.75 10.78 6.99
C ASP A 4 -13.24 9.73 7.99
N GLN A 5 -14.12 9.19 8.85
CA GLN A 5 -13.69 8.22 9.86
C GLN A 5 -13.78 6.79 9.30
N VAL A 6 -12.60 6.16 9.10
CA VAL A 6 -12.51 4.74 8.69
C VAL A 6 -13.02 3.84 9.83
N THR A 7 -13.90 2.91 9.49
CA THR A 7 -14.51 1.95 10.41
C THR A 7 -13.96 0.54 10.21
N LEU A 8 -14.23 -0.36 11.16
CA LEU A 8 -13.89 -1.79 11.00
C LEU A 8 -14.54 -2.39 9.75
N LYS A 9 -15.78 -2.00 9.40
CA LYS A 9 -16.46 -2.47 8.19
C LYS A 9 -15.71 -2.09 6.92
N ASP A 10 -15.09 -0.91 6.88
CA ASP A 10 -14.29 -0.48 5.74
C ASP A 10 -13.02 -1.33 5.60
N VAL A 11 -12.38 -1.68 6.72
CA VAL A 11 -11.22 -2.57 6.76
C VAL A 11 -11.58 -3.99 6.34
N GLU A 12 -12.71 -4.53 6.81
CA GLU A 12 -13.22 -5.83 6.39
C GLU A 12 -13.55 -5.87 4.88
N ALA A 13 -14.16 -4.81 4.36
CA ALA A 13 -14.43 -4.67 2.94
C ALA A 13 -13.12 -4.58 2.13
N ALA A 14 -12.11 -3.87 2.64
CA ALA A 14 -10.78 -3.80 2.05
C ALA A 14 -10.10 -5.18 2.02
N SER A 15 -10.19 -5.95 3.11
CA SER A 15 -9.64 -7.31 3.18
C SER A 15 -10.22 -8.22 2.08
N LYS A 16 -11.53 -8.14 1.82
CA LYS A 16 -12.17 -8.90 0.75
C LYS A 16 -11.67 -8.49 -0.64
N ARG A 17 -11.54 -7.17 -0.89
CA ARG A 17 -11.01 -6.64 -2.17
C ARG A 17 -9.56 -7.06 -2.41
N LEU A 18 -8.75 -7.09 -1.36
CA LEU A 18 -7.33 -7.41 -1.43
C LEU A 18 -7.01 -8.90 -1.55
N ALA A 19 -8.01 -9.77 -1.41
CA ALA A 19 -7.84 -11.21 -1.57
C ALA A 19 -7.23 -11.56 -2.95
N GLY A 20 -6.11 -12.29 -2.96
CA GLY A 20 -5.36 -12.62 -4.16
C GLY A 20 -4.49 -11.49 -4.74
N VAL A 21 -4.63 -10.26 -4.26
CA VAL A 21 -3.83 -9.10 -4.68
C VAL A 21 -2.58 -8.95 -3.82
N VAL A 22 -2.72 -9.15 -2.51
CA VAL A 22 -1.61 -9.06 -1.54
C VAL A 22 -1.32 -10.42 -0.93
N HIS A 23 -0.12 -10.58 -0.39
CA HIS A 23 0.21 -11.76 0.40
C HIS A 23 -0.35 -11.63 1.83
N LYS A 24 -0.83 -12.72 2.39
CA LYS A 24 -0.99 -12.85 3.84
C LYS A 24 0.42 -13.08 4.39
N THR A 25 1.01 -12.05 4.98
CA THR A 25 2.39 -12.14 5.49
C THR A 25 2.44 -12.87 6.84
N PRO A 26 3.53 -13.56 7.17
CA PRO A 26 3.67 -14.25 8.44
C PRO A 26 3.61 -13.31 9.65
N LEU A 27 3.19 -13.86 10.78
CA LEU A 27 3.32 -13.26 12.12
C LEU A 27 4.25 -14.15 12.94
N GLU A 28 5.53 -13.75 13.06
CA GLU A 28 6.61 -14.54 13.62
C GLU A 28 7.01 -14.04 15.01
N SER A 29 7.30 -14.95 15.94
CA SER A 29 7.89 -14.58 17.24
C SER A 29 9.37 -14.21 17.08
N SER A 30 9.81 -13.21 17.80
CA SER A 30 11.20 -12.80 17.84
C SER A 30 11.79 -13.03 19.22
N HIS A 31 12.65 -14.04 19.36
CA HIS A 31 13.34 -14.33 20.61
C HIS A 31 14.17 -13.13 21.09
N ILE A 32 14.96 -12.53 20.21
CA ILE A 32 15.83 -11.40 20.54
C ILE A 32 15.02 -10.20 21.06
N PHE A 33 13.97 -9.80 20.34
CA PHE A 33 13.13 -8.68 20.75
C PHE A 33 12.29 -9.01 22.00
N SER A 34 11.92 -10.27 22.19
CA SER A 34 11.20 -10.70 23.40
C SER A 34 12.10 -10.64 24.63
N GLU A 35 13.35 -11.07 24.54
CA GLU A 35 14.34 -10.92 25.62
C GLU A 35 14.58 -9.44 25.97
N MET A 36 14.78 -8.58 24.96
CA MET A 36 14.99 -7.14 25.17
C MET A 36 13.80 -6.45 25.81
N ALA A 37 12.59 -6.87 25.45
CA ALA A 37 11.34 -6.26 25.93
C ALA A 37 10.85 -6.83 27.27
N GLY A 38 11.26 -8.05 27.64
CA GLY A 38 10.78 -8.77 28.81
C GLY A 38 9.37 -9.36 28.66
N TYR A 39 8.84 -9.45 27.45
CA TYR A 39 7.57 -10.10 27.05
C TYR A 39 7.63 -10.59 25.61
N GLU A 40 6.68 -11.44 25.22
CA GLU A 40 6.62 -11.97 23.86
C GLU A 40 6.41 -10.86 22.83
N VAL A 41 7.30 -10.78 21.84
CA VAL A 41 7.22 -9.85 20.71
C VAL A 41 7.00 -10.64 19.42
N LEU A 42 5.93 -10.30 18.71
CA LEU A 42 5.59 -10.85 17.40
C LEU A 42 5.84 -9.81 16.31
N LEU A 43 6.40 -10.26 15.19
CA LEU A 43 6.71 -9.43 14.03
C LEU A 43 5.76 -9.79 12.88
N LYS A 44 4.97 -8.83 12.42
CA LYS A 44 4.21 -8.93 11.16
C LYS A 44 5.12 -8.58 9.99
N LEU A 45 5.50 -9.57 9.20
CA LEU A 45 6.61 -9.45 8.23
C LEU A 45 6.17 -8.79 6.91
N GLU A 46 5.78 -7.52 6.94
CA GLU A 46 5.38 -6.76 5.74
C GLU A 46 6.55 -6.47 4.77
N ASN A 47 7.79 -6.71 5.16
CA ASN A 47 8.93 -6.79 4.25
C ASN A 47 8.85 -7.98 3.27
N MET A 48 8.04 -9.00 3.58
CA MET A 48 7.76 -10.14 2.70
C MET A 48 6.55 -9.91 1.78
N GLN A 49 5.95 -8.73 1.82
CA GLN A 49 4.86 -8.36 0.92
C GLN A 49 5.38 -8.20 -0.53
N ARG A 50 4.50 -8.28 -1.54
CA ARG A 50 4.82 -8.26 -2.98
C ARG A 50 5.79 -7.16 -3.41
N THR A 51 5.68 -5.97 -2.82
CA THR A 51 6.57 -4.82 -3.11
C THR A 51 7.60 -4.59 -2.01
N GLY A 52 7.82 -5.56 -1.13
CA GLY A 52 8.73 -5.44 0.01
C GLY A 52 8.22 -4.49 1.11
N SER A 53 6.92 -4.14 1.10
CA SER A 53 6.31 -3.29 2.12
C SER A 53 4.78 -3.36 2.10
N PHE A 54 4.14 -2.92 3.18
CA PHE A 54 2.68 -2.88 3.34
C PHE A 54 1.97 -1.88 2.39
N LYS A 55 2.68 -0.97 1.74
CA LYS A 55 2.09 0.11 0.94
C LYS A 55 1.18 -0.40 -0.20
N VAL A 56 1.45 -1.57 -0.73
CA VAL A 56 0.60 -2.19 -1.75
C VAL A 56 -0.83 -2.42 -1.28
N ARG A 57 -1.07 -2.67 0.01
CA ARG A 57 -2.40 -2.90 0.58
C ARG A 57 -3.30 -1.68 0.40
N GLY A 58 -2.87 -0.53 0.90
CA GLY A 58 -3.64 0.72 0.80
C GLY A 58 -3.78 1.20 -0.65
N ALA A 59 -2.70 1.18 -1.41
CA ALA A 59 -2.72 1.60 -2.81
C ALA A 59 -3.69 0.74 -3.65
N SER A 60 -3.60 -0.59 -3.56
CA SER A 60 -4.49 -1.48 -4.29
C SER A 60 -5.95 -1.36 -3.84
N ASN A 61 -6.21 -1.19 -2.52
CA ASN A 61 -7.57 -0.99 -2.05
C ASN A 61 -8.16 0.31 -2.58
N CYS A 62 -7.43 1.42 -2.54
CA CYS A 62 -7.86 2.71 -3.10
C CYS A 62 -8.18 2.56 -4.59
N ILE A 63 -7.29 1.97 -5.38
CA ILE A 63 -7.47 1.78 -6.83
C ILE A 63 -8.71 0.94 -7.14
N GLN A 64 -8.99 -0.10 -6.36
CA GLN A 64 -10.16 -0.95 -6.55
C GLN A 64 -11.49 -0.31 -6.15
N THR A 65 -11.48 0.80 -5.40
CA THR A 65 -12.69 1.57 -5.07
C THR A 65 -13.05 2.61 -6.13
N LEU A 66 -12.19 2.84 -7.12
CA LEU A 66 -12.41 3.82 -8.18
C LEU A 66 -13.59 3.45 -9.07
N THR A 67 -14.37 4.45 -9.47
CA THR A 67 -15.43 4.29 -10.49
C THR A 67 -14.81 3.95 -11.84
N LYS A 68 -15.61 3.41 -12.76
CA LYS A 68 -15.15 3.13 -14.14
C LYS A 68 -14.65 4.37 -14.87
N GLU A 69 -15.26 5.51 -14.64
CA GLU A 69 -14.81 6.80 -15.19
C GLU A 69 -13.43 7.18 -14.64
N GLN A 70 -13.22 7.10 -13.31
CA GLN A 70 -11.91 7.34 -12.69
C GLN A 70 -10.84 6.36 -13.20
N GLN A 71 -11.19 5.08 -13.34
CA GLN A 71 -10.29 4.06 -13.88
C GLN A 71 -9.84 4.39 -15.31
N ALA A 72 -10.74 4.92 -16.15
CA ALA A 72 -10.44 5.30 -17.54
C ALA A 72 -9.40 6.42 -17.62
N HIS A 73 -9.39 7.34 -16.66
CA HIS A 73 -8.39 8.42 -16.57
C HIS A 73 -7.07 7.96 -15.96
N GLY A 74 -7.04 6.78 -15.30
CA GLY A 74 -5.87 6.25 -14.63
C GLY A 74 -5.61 6.86 -13.26
N VAL A 75 -4.47 6.51 -12.68
CA VAL A 75 -4.04 6.97 -11.36
C VAL A 75 -2.68 7.66 -11.42
N ILE A 76 -2.45 8.58 -10.48
CA ILE A 76 -1.19 9.29 -10.33
C ILE A 76 -0.77 9.31 -8.86
N ALA A 77 0.54 9.26 -8.61
CA ALA A 77 1.09 9.43 -7.26
C ALA A 77 2.46 10.13 -7.31
N ALA A 78 2.81 10.84 -6.25
CA ALA A 78 4.16 11.34 -6.02
C ALA A 78 4.85 10.48 -4.98
N SER A 79 5.89 9.75 -5.36
CA SER A 79 6.69 8.94 -4.41
C SER A 79 7.92 8.35 -5.09
N ALA A 80 9.07 8.43 -4.45
CA ALA A 80 10.30 7.74 -4.85
C ALA A 80 10.56 6.44 -4.05
N GLY A 81 9.56 5.93 -3.34
CA GLY A 81 9.72 4.82 -2.41
C GLY A 81 8.68 3.70 -2.57
N ASN A 82 8.34 3.10 -1.43
CA ASN A 82 7.45 1.94 -1.38
C ASN A 82 6.02 2.23 -1.88
N HIS A 83 5.54 3.47 -1.72
CA HIS A 83 4.21 3.84 -2.21
C HIS A 83 4.15 3.84 -3.75
N ALA A 84 5.20 4.31 -4.42
CA ALA A 84 5.33 4.26 -5.88
C ALA A 84 5.10 2.84 -6.42
N GLN A 85 5.83 1.87 -5.87
CA GLN A 85 5.71 0.46 -6.26
C GLN A 85 4.33 -0.12 -5.90
N GLY A 86 3.77 0.27 -4.75
CA GLY A 86 2.42 -0.15 -4.34
C GLY A 86 1.34 0.32 -5.31
N VAL A 87 1.40 1.59 -5.75
CA VAL A 87 0.47 2.15 -6.75
C VAL A 87 0.66 1.48 -8.11
N ALA A 88 1.92 1.32 -8.55
CA ALA A 88 2.23 0.69 -9.83
C ALA A 88 1.69 -0.75 -9.90
N LEU A 89 1.97 -1.58 -8.89
CA LEU A 89 1.45 -2.95 -8.83
C LEU A 89 -0.07 -3.00 -8.72
N GLY A 90 -0.68 -2.14 -7.88
CA GLY A 90 -2.13 -2.08 -7.74
C GLY A 90 -2.84 -1.69 -9.04
N ALA A 91 -2.28 -0.74 -9.78
CA ALA A 91 -2.80 -0.31 -11.08
C ALA A 91 -2.62 -1.41 -12.16
N GLN A 92 -1.46 -2.08 -12.18
CA GLN A 92 -1.22 -3.23 -13.06
C GLN A 92 -2.25 -4.34 -12.82
N ALA A 93 -2.49 -4.70 -11.57
CA ALA A 93 -3.47 -5.72 -11.21
C ALA A 93 -4.91 -5.35 -11.60
N ALA A 94 -5.22 -4.07 -11.62
CA ALA A 94 -6.53 -3.54 -12.04
C ALA A 94 -6.64 -3.25 -13.55
N GLY A 95 -5.54 -3.37 -14.31
CA GLY A 95 -5.49 -3.00 -15.73
C GLY A 95 -5.64 -1.51 -15.99
N ILE A 96 -5.17 -0.66 -15.07
CA ILE A 96 -5.33 0.79 -15.10
C ILE A 96 -3.96 1.44 -15.35
N LYS A 97 -3.92 2.54 -16.11
CA LYS A 97 -2.70 3.33 -16.30
C LYS A 97 -2.28 3.97 -14.97
N ALA A 98 -0.99 3.89 -14.65
CA ALA A 98 -0.40 4.59 -13.51
C ALA A 98 0.72 5.51 -13.96
N THR A 99 0.73 6.75 -13.44
CA THR A 99 1.82 7.71 -13.60
C THR A 99 2.41 7.99 -12.22
N ILE A 100 3.72 7.78 -12.07
CA ILE A 100 4.42 8.03 -10.80
C ILE A 100 5.42 9.16 -11.00
N VAL A 101 5.25 10.23 -10.25
CA VAL A 101 6.19 11.36 -10.25
C VAL A 101 7.20 11.19 -9.14
N MET A 102 8.49 11.26 -9.48
CA MET A 102 9.61 11.10 -8.56
C MET A 102 10.56 12.29 -8.70
N PRO A 103 11.28 12.69 -7.64
CA PRO A 103 12.41 13.62 -7.77
C PRO A 103 13.46 13.07 -8.74
N GLU A 104 14.18 13.95 -9.44
CA GLU A 104 15.23 13.57 -10.40
C GLU A 104 16.37 12.77 -9.75
N GLY A 105 16.62 13.00 -8.45
CA GLY A 105 17.57 12.22 -7.64
C GLY A 105 17.05 10.90 -7.10
N ALA A 106 15.89 10.40 -7.55
CA ALA A 106 15.36 9.13 -7.08
C ALA A 106 16.31 7.96 -7.38
N PRO A 107 16.50 6.99 -6.46
CA PRO A 107 17.37 5.85 -6.69
C PRO A 107 16.94 5.06 -7.95
N LEU A 108 17.87 4.80 -8.86
CA LEU A 108 17.60 4.12 -10.13
C LEU A 108 16.88 2.78 -9.92
N ALA A 109 17.26 2.01 -8.91
CA ALA A 109 16.61 0.74 -8.57
C ALA A 109 15.11 0.90 -8.27
N LYS A 110 14.70 2.02 -7.65
CA LYS A 110 13.28 2.32 -7.36
C LYS A 110 12.52 2.76 -8.61
N VAL A 111 13.18 3.53 -9.49
CA VAL A 111 12.63 3.93 -10.79
C VAL A 111 12.36 2.69 -11.64
N GLU A 112 13.35 1.83 -11.79
CA GLU A 112 13.26 0.61 -12.61
C GLU A 112 12.25 -0.41 -12.01
N ALA A 113 12.23 -0.59 -10.70
CA ALA A 113 11.24 -1.44 -10.05
C ALA A 113 9.80 -0.93 -10.31
N THR A 114 9.58 0.39 -10.26
CA THR A 114 8.27 1.00 -10.52
C THR A 114 7.86 0.83 -11.98
N LYS A 115 8.78 1.04 -12.93
CA LYS A 115 8.55 0.77 -14.36
C LYS A 115 8.29 -0.71 -14.64
N GLY A 116 8.98 -1.62 -13.92
CA GLY A 116 8.78 -3.07 -14.01
C GLY A 116 7.36 -3.51 -13.68
N TYR A 117 6.62 -2.74 -12.87
CA TYR A 117 5.17 -2.92 -12.63
C TYR A 117 4.29 -2.22 -13.69
N GLY A 118 4.86 -1.72 -14.79
CA GLY A 118 4.11 -1.12 -15.88
C GLY A 118 3.69 0.33 -15.69
N ALA A 119 4.16 1.02 -14.65
CA ALA A 119 3.87 2.43 -14.45
C ALA A 119 4.77 3.32 -15.32
N GLU A 120 4.20 4.42 -15.82
CA GLU A 120 4.96 5.54 -16.36
C GLU A 120 5.64 6.31 -15.23
N VAL A 121 6.94 6.53 -15.33
CA VAL A 121 7.69 7.32 -14.34
C VAL A 121 8.10 8.65 -14.94
N VAL A 122 7.66 9.73 -14.28
CA VAL A 122 8.03 11.12 -14.59
C VAL A 122 9.04 11.59 -13.55
N LEU A 123 10.24 11.94 -13.97
CA LEU A 123 11.25 12.53 -13.11
C LEU A 123 11.12 14.05 -13.14
N LYS A 124 10.89 14.69 -11.99
CA LYS A 124 10.67 16.12 -11.89
C LYS A 124 11.04 16.68 -10.53
N GLY A 125 11.85 17.75 -10.57
CA GLY A 125 12.28 18.47 -9.39
C GLY A 125 13.39 17.79 -8.59
N GLY A 126 14.00 18.54 -7.67
CA GLY A 126 15.09 18.06 -6.82
C GLY A 126 14.62 17.42 -5.52
N VAL A 127 13.40 17.76 -5.07
CA VAL A 127 12.83 17.33 -3.78
C VAL A 127 11.40 16.80 -3.94
N TYR A 128 10.92 16.14 -2.90
CA TYR A 128 9.58 15.53 -2.89
C TYR A 128 8.46 16.55 -3.17
N ASP A 129 8.54 17.74 -2.62
CA ASP A 129 7.48 18.75 -2.74
C ASP A 129 7.31 19.22 -4.21
N GLU A 130 8.41 19.32 -4.95
CA GLU A 130 8.39 19.67 -6.37
C GLU A 130 7.78 18.52 -7.21
N ALA A 131 8.15 17.28 -6.92
CA ALA A 131 7.54 16.12 -7.56
C ALA A 131 6.05 16.01 -7.23
N SER A 132 5.66 16.33 -6.00
CA SER A 132 4.26 16.36 -5.56
C SER A 132 3.46 17.45 -6.28
N ALA A 133 4.02 18.66 -6.41
CA ALA A 133 3.39 19.74 -7.18
C ALA A 133 3.19 19.38 -8.66
N GLU A 134 4.16 18.70 -9.27
CA GLU A 134 4.04 18.20 -10.64
C GLU A 134 2.98 17.10 -10.75
N ALA A 135 2.87 16.19 -9.78
CA ALA A 135 1.80 15.20 -9.77
C ALA A 135 0.42 15.85 -9.73
N VAL A 136 0.24 16.90 -8.91
CA VAL A 136 -1.02 17.68 -8.86
C VAL A 136 -1.27 18.42 -10.18
N ARG A 137 -0.24 18.94 -10.82
CA ARG A 137 -0.37 19.60 -12.15
C ARG A 137 -0.84 18.60 -13.19
N LEU A 138 -0.19 17.43 -13.29
CA LEU A 138 -0.55 16.37 -14.23
C LEU A 138 -1.93 15.78 -13.92
N GLN A 139 -2.31 15.66 -12.65
CA GLN A 139 -3.67 15.26 -12.23
C GLN A 139 -4.73 16.15 -12.87
N LYS A 140 -4.54 17.48 -12.81
CA LYS A 140 -5.49 18.45 -13.37
C LYS A 140 -5.57 18.38 -14.89
N GLU A 141 -4.47 18.07 -15.56
CA GLU A 141 -4.43 17.96 -17.02
C GLU A 141 -5.06 16.67 -17.54
N THR A 142 -4.81 15.55 -16.84
CA THR A 142 -5.20 14.21 -17.30
C THR A 142 -6.53 13.74 -16.74
N GLY A 143 -7.00 14.35 -15.65
CA GLY A 143 -8.15 13.84 -14.88
C GLY A 143 -7.83 12.59 -14.05
N ALA A 144 -6.57 12.15 -13.99
CA ALA A 144 -6.17 10.97 -13.22
C ALA A 144 -6.48 11.14 -11.72
N THR A 145 -6.78 10.04 -11.04
CA THR A 145 -7.03 10.07 -9.60
C THR A 145 -5.71 10.04 -8.84
N LEU A 146 -5.50 11.01 -7.94
CA LEU A 146 -4.34 11.03 -7.05
C LEU A 146 -4.52 9.96 -5.97
N VAL A 147 -3.58 9.01 -5.89
CA VAL A 147 -3.51 8.01 -4.81
C VAL A 147 -2.59 8.52 -3.73
N HIS A 148 -3.18 9.00 -2.62
CA HIS A 148 -2.42 9.56 -1.51
C HIS A 148 -1.64 8.48 -0.76
N ALA A 149 -0.45 8.82 -0.23
CA ALA A 149 0.45 7.83 0.38
C ALA A 149 0.00 7.35 1.77
N PHE A 150 -0.90 8.07 2.46
CA PHE A 150 -1.33 7.79 3.84
C PHE A 150 -2.66 8.46 4.23
N ASP A 151 -2.98 9.66 3.76
CA ASP A 151 -4.15 10.44 4.20
C ASP A 151 -5.30 10.32 3.18
N ASP A 152 -5.85 9.12 3.07
CA ASP A 152 -7.01 8.76 2.26
C ASP A 152 -7.75 7.61 2.95
N PRO A 153 -9.08 7.70 3.16
CA PRO A 153 -9.85 6.67 3.85
C PRO A 153 -9.72 5.27 3.24
N ALA A 154 -9.69 5.16 1.91
CA ALA A 154 -9.53 3.87 1.25
C ALA A 154 -8.11 3.33 1.42
N VAL A 155 -7.08 4.20 1.41
CA VAL A 155 -5.70 3.80 1.71
C VAL A 155 -5.59 3.34 3.16
N ILE A 156 -6.13 4.09 4.12
CA ILE A 156 -6.12 3.75 5.56
C ILE A 156 -6.82 2.39 5.78
N ALA A 157 -7.99 2.18 5.18
CA ALA A 157 -8.71 0.91 5.29
C ALA A 157 -7.91 -0.27 4.74
N GLY A 158 -7.21 -0.09 3.61
CA GLY A 158 -6.33 -1.10 3.05
C GLY A 158 -5.16 -1.45 3.97
N GLN A 159 -4.50 -0.46 4.58
CA GLN A 159 -3.43 -0.69 5.56
C GLN A 159 -3.95 -1.37 6.83
N GLY A 160 -5.18 -1.04 7.24
CA GLY A 160 -5.86 -1.62 8.40
C GLY A 160 -6.03 -3.14 8.32
N THR A 161 -5.99 -3.75 7.11
CA THR A 161 -6.09 -5.20 6.94
C THR A 161 -4.95 -5.97 7.62
N ILE A 162 -3.81 -5.34 7.87
CA ILE A 162 -2.73 -5.88 8.70
C ILE A 162 -3.25 -6.23 10.10
N GLY A 163 -4.02 -5.31 10.70
CA GLY A 163 -4.62 -5.54 12.02
C GLY A 163 -5.57 -6.73 12.04
N LEU A 164 -6.40 -6.92 10.99
CA LEU A 164 -7.27 -8.11 10.89
C LEU A 164 -6.47 -9.40 10.82
N GLU A 165 -5.39 -9.43 10.03
CA GLU A 165 -4.51 -10.59 9.93
C GLU A 165 -3.83 -10.91 11.27
N ILE A 166 -3.34 -9.89 11.99
CA ILE A 166 -2.74 -10.05 13.32
C ILE A 166 -3.77 -10.62 14.31
N LEU A 167 -4.99 -10.06 14.35
CA LEU A 167 -6.04 -10.50 15.26
C LEU A 167 -6.47 -11.95 14.96
N ALA A 168 -6.57 -12.32 13.68
CA ALA A 168 -6.91 -13.69 13.29
C ALA A 168 -5.82 -14.68 13.74
N CYS A 169 -4.55 -14.37 13.55
CA CYS A 169 -3.44 -15.18 14.01
C CYS A 169 -3.38 -15.30 15.53
N TRP A 170 -3.61 -14.20 16.23
CA TRP A 170 -3.65 -14.20 17.70
C TRP A 170 -4.74 -15.12 18.27
N GLN A 171 -5.92 -15.14 17.63
CA GLN A 171 -7.02 -16.04 18.04
C GLN A 171 -6.70 -17.51 17.80
N VAL A 172 -6.08 -17.85 16.67
CA VAL A 172 -5.65 -19.22 16.37
C VAL A 172 -4.58 -19.68 17.36
N GLY A 173 -3.54 -18.87 17.59
CA GLY A 173 -2.46 -19.19 18.52
C GLY A 173 -2.94 -19.44 19.96
N ARG A 174 -3.93 -18.69 20.43
CA ARG A 174 -4.57 -18.92 21.75
C ARG A 174 -5.29 -20.27 21.84
N ASN A 175 -5.86 -20.76 20.75
CA ASN A 175 -6.64 -21.99 20.72
C ASN A 175 -5.79 -23.23 20.43
N SER A 176 -4.70 -23.09 19.66
CA SER A 176 -3.83 -24.20 19.23
C SER A 176 -2.49 -24.28 19.98
N GLY A 177 -2.14 -23.25 20.75
CA GLY A 177 -0.82 -23.15 21.39
C GLY A 177 0.34 -22.91 20.42
N SER A 178 0.06 -22.66 19.12
CA SER A 178 1.04 -22.41 18.08
C SER A 178 0.59 -21.27 17.15
N THR A 179 1.47 -20.31 16.88
CA THR A 179 1.26 -19.27 15.87
C THR A 179 1.70 -19.69 14.47
N ASN A 180 2.25 -20.91 14.31
CA ASN A 180 2.80 -21.41 13.05
C ASN A 180 1.75 -21.72 11.96
N ASP A 181 0.45 -21.69 12.29
CA ASP A 181 -0.65 -21.97 11.36
C ASP A 181 -1.23 -20.68 10.72
N CYS A 182 -0.53 -19.57 10.86
CA CYS A 182 -0.88 -18.27 10.29
C CYS A 182 -0.05 -17.89 9.09
#